data_5b7bdf2fb3e6ade4c0c9729afc9cc894
#
_entry.id   5b7bdf2fb3e6ade4c0c9729afc9cc894
#
_cell.length_a   1.000
_cell.length_b   1.000
_cell.length_c   1.000
_cell.angle_alpha   90.00
_cell.angle_beta   90.00
_cell.angle_gamma   90.00
#
_symmetry.space_group_name_H-M   'P 1'
#
loop_
_entity.id
_entity.type
_entity.pdbx_description
1 polymer ?
#
loop_
_entity_poly.entity_id
_entity_poly.type
_entity_poly.pdbx_seq_one_letter_code
_entity_poly.pdbx_strand_id
1 'polypeptide(L)'
;MNKFILYFRVSSKEQGQSGLGLEAQKRDINLFLENYADSSNEVVGEFIEVQSGKDNERPELLKAIHLAKKTSSTILVSKLDRLSRRVSFIASLIEDKSLDFKVAQMPSADKFQLHIYAALAEQEADFISIRTKSALREAKARGIRLGAPVHHIKQLAKARQDKALKEAQKISGVIVPLREQGSSLREICNTLNTSGITTSRGTSFHPSLVSRMLSVLEVA
;
A
#
# COMPACT_ATOMS: atom_id res chain seq x y z
N MET A 1 27.25 -20.80 -4.60
CA MET A 1 26.88 -19.67 -3.73
C MET A 1 25.44 -19.32 -4.04
N ASN A 2 24.51 -19.58 -3.10
CA ASN A 2 23.09 -19.33 -3.31
C ASN A 2 22.82 -17.83 -3.11
N LYS A 3 22.19 -17.21 -4.11
CA LYS A 3 21.82 -15.79 -4.07
C LYS A 3 20.34 -15.65 -3.75
N PHE A 4 20.00 -14.80 -2.79
CA PHE A 4 18.63 -14.56 -2.38
C PHE A 4 18.24 -13.10 -2.56
N ILE A 5 16.98 -12.89 -2.92
CA ILE A 5 16.31 -11.60 -2.90
C ILE A 5 15.16 -11.72 -1.91
N LEU A 6 15.18 -10.88 -0.89
CA LEU A 6 14.18 -10.92 0.17
C LEU A 6 13.00 -10.02 -0.21
N TYR A 7 11.79 -10.57 -0.15
CA TYR A 7 10.57 -9.80 -0.39
C TYR A 7 9.65 -9.84 0.81
N PHE A 8 9.24 -8.64 1.23
CA PHE A 8 8.35 -8.41 2.36
C PHE A 8 7.12 -7.64 1.93
N ARG A 9 5.98 -7.87 2.59
CA ARG A 9 4.76 -7.11 2.35
C ARG A 9 4.08 -6.73 3.65
N VAL A 10 3.75 -5.44 3.79
CA VAL A 10 2.98 -4.88 4.90
C VAL A 10 1.75 -4.16 4.37
N SER A 11 0.65 -4.14 5.16
CA SER A 11 -0.66 -3.64 4.69
C SER A 11 -0.84 -2.13 4.84
N SER A 12 -0.05 -1.44 5.64
CA SER A 12 -0.07 0.01 5.79
C SER A 12 1.31 0.57 6.14
N LYS A 13 1.50 1.89 5.89
CA LYS A 13 2.72 2.59 6.32
C LYS A 13 2.93 2.55 7.83
N GLU A 14 1.83 2.59 8.60
CA GLU A 14 1.87 2.51 10.06
C GLU A 14 2.28 1.12 10.55
N GLN A 15 1.84 0.05 9.90
CA GLN A 15 2.31 -1.32 10.20
C GLN A 15 3.74 -1.57 9.73
N GLY A 16 4.20 -0.85 8.71
CA GLY A 16 5.61 -0.81 8.34
C GLY A 16 6.47 -0.07 9.37
N GLN A 17 5.89 0.89 10.10
CA GLN A 17 6.57 1.66 11.15
C GLN A 17 6.45 1.02 12.55
N SER A 18 5.32 0.35 12.86
CA SER A 18 5.14 -0.41 14.12
C SER A 18 5.92 -1.72 14.19
N GLY A 19 6.52 -2.15 13.06
CA GLY A 19 7.54 -3.19 13.02
C GLY A 19 7.04 -4.62 13.15
N LEU A 20 6.09 -4.93 14.01
CA LEU A 20 5.73 -6.31 14.39
C LEU A 20 5.47 -7.27 13.22
N GLY A 21 4.75 -6.82 12.20
CA GLY A 21 4.47 -7.66 11.03
C GLY A 21 5.66 -7.86 10.10
N LEU A 22 6.53 -6.86 9.98
CA LEU A 22 7.76 -6.93 9.20
C LEU A 22 8.84 -7.71 9.94
N GLU A 23 9.00 -7.48 11.25
CA GLU A 23 9.95 -8.19 12.11
C GLU A 23 9.67 -9.70 12.15
N ALA A 24 8.40 -10.10 12.23
CA ALA A 24 8.04 -11.52 12.16
C ALA A 24 8.45 -12.15 10.83
N GLN A 25 8.25 -11.42 9.69
CA GLN A 25 8.68 -11.90 8.39
C GLN A 25 10.22 -11.99 8.30
N LYS A 26 10.93 -10.99 8.81
CA LYS A 26 12.40 -10.99 8.85
C LYS A 26 12.93 -12.15 9.68
N ARG A 27 12.34 -12.40 10.84
CA ARG A 27 12.70 -13.55 11.68
C ARG A 27 12.53 -14.87 10.93
N ASP A 28 11.38 -15.09 10.27
CA ASP A 28 11.12 -16.33 9.54
C ASP A 28 12.15 -16.53 8.41
N ILE A 29 12.51 -15.46 7.70
CA ILE A 29 13.51 -15.50 6.63
C ILE A 29 14.90 -15.74 7.17
N ASN A 30 15.29 -15.10 8.28
CA ASN A 30 16.60 -15.33 8.90
C ASN A 30 16.75 -16.78 9.37
N LEU A 31 15.72 -17.34 10.01
CA LEU A 31 15.71 -18.74 10.40
C LEU A 31 15.86 -19.69 9.19
N PHE A 32 15.27 -19.33 8.06
CA PHE A 32 15.47 -20.10 6.84
C PHE A 32 16.91 -19.99 6.33
N LEU A 33 17.48 -18.80 6.29
CA LEU A 33 18.86 -18.59 5.84
C LEU A 33 19.88 -19.30 6.74
N GLU A 34 19.64 -19.33 8.04
CA GLU A 34 20.51 -20.01 9.02
C GLU A 34 20.44 -21.54 8.94
N ASN A 35 19.24 -22.10 8.70
CA ASN A 35 19.03 -23.55 8.86
C ASN A 35 18.89 -24.31 7.53
N TYR A 36 18.54 -23.63 6.43
CA TYR A 36 18.21 -24.27 5.16
C TYR A 36 18.96 -23.71 3.95
N ALA A 37 19.64 -22.58 4.09
CA ALA A 37 20.52 -22.07 3.05
C ALA A 37 21.94 -22.61 3.29
N ASP A 38 22.70 -22.76 2.19
CA ASP A 38 24.11 -23.12 2.29
C ASP A 38 24.89 -22.06 3.07
N SER A 39 25.96 -22.45 3.74
CA SER A 39 26.82 -21.55 4.53
C SER A 39 27.43 -20.41 3.71
N SER A 40 27.38 -20.47 2.37
CA SER A 40 27.85 -19.47 1.43
C SER A 40 26.66 -18.77 0.72
N ASN A 41 25.64 -18.34 1.45
CA ASN A 41 24.55 -17.56 0.87
C ASN A 41 24.86 -16.05 0.82
N GLU A 42 24.25 -15.36 -0.16
CA GLU A 42 24.37 -13.93 -0.37
C GLU A 42 22.97 -13.32 -0.53
N VAL A 43 22.68 -12.26 0.22
CA VAL A 43 21.46 -11.45 0.00
C VAL A 43 21.79 -10.33 -0.97
N VAL A 44 21.27 -10.44 -2.20
CA VAL A 44 21.51 -9.50 -3.31
C VAL A 44 20.63 -8.25 -3.22
N GLY A 45 19.46 -8.36 -2.59
CA GLY A 45 18.53 -7.23 -2.44
C GLY A 45 17.37 -7.52 -1.49
N GLU A 46 16.80 -6.46 -0.95
CA GLU A 46 15.63 -6.47 -0.08
C GLU A 46 14.56 -5.53 -0.65
N PHE A 47 13.33 -6.00 -0.79
CA PHE A 47 12.19 -5.25 -1.32
C PHE A 47 11.03 -5.30 -0.34
N ILE A 48 10.49 -4.12 -0.01
CA ILE A 48 9.39 -3.98 0.93
C ILE A 48 8.20 -3.34 0.22
N GLU A 49 7.15 -4.12 0.01
CA GLU A 49 5.87 -3.65 -0.54
C GLU A 49 4.97 -3.12 0.58
N VAL A 50 4.59 -1.84 0.48
CA VAL A 50 3.65 -1.22 1.41
C VAL A 50 2.32 -1.04 0.71
N GLN A 51 1.41 -2.01 0.85
CA GLN A 51 0.18 -2.00 0.08
C GLN A 51 -1.03 -2.57 0.84
N SER A 52 -2.17 -1.87 0.75
CA SER A 52 -3.44 -2.40 1.23
C SER A 52 -3.87 -3.60 0.38
N GLY A 53 -4.45 -4.63 1.00
CA GLY A 53 -4.75 -5.92 0.36
C GLY A 53 -5.76 -5.90 -0.80
N LYS A 54 -6.20 -4.71 -1.26
CA LYS A 54 -7.12 -4.54 -2.40
C LYS A 54 -6.44 -4.11 -3.69
N ASP A 55 -5.22 -3.63 -3.62
CA ASP A 55 -4.48 -3.14 -4.77
C ASP A 55 -3.63 -4.26 -5.37
N ASN A 56 -3.71 -4.45 -6.68
CA ASN A 56 -3.01 -5.54 -7.37
C ASN A 56 -1.67 -5.09 -7.98
N GLU A 57 -1.40 -3.80 -7.99
CA GLU A 57 -0.12 -3.29 -8.46
C GLU A 57 0.95 -3.53 -7.40
N ARG A 58 2.02 -4.21 -7.76
CA ARG A 58 3.11 -4.59 -6.85
C ARG A 58 4.45 -4.19 -7.46
N PRO A 59 4.73 -2.90 -7.47
CA PRO A 59 5.95 -2.40 -8.11
C PRO A 59 7.23 -2.97 -7.50
N GLU A 60 7.25 -3.16 -6.17
CA GLU A 60 8.43 -3.71 -5.50
C GLU A 60 8.62 -5.21 -5.80
N LEU A 61 7.53 -5.99 -5.90
CA LEU A 61 7.61 -7.38 -6.33
C LEU A 61 8.10 -7.49 -7.78
N LEU A 62 7.64 -6.64 -8.68
CA LEU A 62 8.10 -6.63 -10.07
C LEU A 62 9.59 -6.30 -10.17
N LYS A 63 10.09 -5.36 -9.37
CA LYS A 63 11.53 -5.07 -9.26
C LYS A 63 12.31 -6.27 -8.72
N ALA A 64 11.80 -6.93 -7.68
CA ALA A 64 12.40 -8.13 -7.12
C ALA A 64 12.50 -9.26 -8.17
N ILE A 65 11.42 -9.50 -8.94
CA ILE A 65 11.39 -10.49 -10.02
C ILE A 65 12.41 -10.14 -11.12
N HIS A 66 12.45 -8.87 -11.53
CA HIS A 66 13.40 -8.43 -12.55
C HIS A 66 14.87 -8.63 -12.11
N LEU A 67 15.17 -8.26 -10.87
CA LEU A 67 16.51 -8.46 -10.30
C LEU A 67 16.85 -9.95 -10.17
N ALA A 68 15.88 -10.78 -9.72
CA ALA A 68 16.07 -12.22 -9.58
C ALA A 68 16.45 -12.87 -10.90
N LYS A 69 15.72 -12.55 -11.98
CA LYS A 69 16.03 -13.04 -13.32
C LYS A 69 17.41 -12.58 -13.82
N LYS A 70 17.76 -11.31 -13.56
CA LYS A 70 19.06 -10.75 -13.98
C LYS A 70 20.24 -11.37 -13.25
N THR A 71 20.09 -11.71 -11.98
CA THR A 71 21.18 -12.20 -11.12
C THR A 71 21.13 -13.70 -10.87
N SER A 72 20.16 -14.40 -11.47
CA SER A 72 19.88 -15.82 -11.22
C SER A 72 19.74 -16.12 -9.72
N SER A 73 18.99 -15.27 -9.02
CA SER A 73 18.76 -15.35 -7.59
C SER A 73 17.40 -15.90 -7.26
N THR A 74 17.28 -16.59 -6.12
CA THR A 74 16.01 -17.09 -5.59
C THR A 74 15.28 -16.00 -4.81
N ILE A 75 14.00 -15.75 -5.11
CA ILE A 75 13.15 -14.88 -4.30
C ILE A 75 12.75 -15.65 -3.03
N LEU A 76 13.02 -15.06 -1.87
CA LEU A 76 12.66 -15.64 -0.58
C LEU A 76 11.58 -14.79 0.11
N VAL A 77 10.47 -15.44 0.46
CA VAL A 77 9.35 -14.83 1.19
C VAL A 77 9.05 -15.60 2.46
N SER A 78 8.49 -14.94 3.47
CA SER A 78 8.11 -15.64 4.71
C SER A 78 6.97 -16.63 4.50
N LYS A 79 5.92 -16.21 3.78
CA LYS A 79 4.70 -16.99 3.47
C LYS A 79 4.20 -16.70 2.06
N LEU A 80 3.46 -17.64 1.47
CA LEU A 80 2.86 -17.49 0.13
C LEU A 80 1.88 -16.30 0.03
N ASP A 81 1.10 -16.04 1.08
CA ASP A 81 0.15 -14.91 1.12
C ASP A 81 0.84 -13.55 1.05
N ARG A 82 2.14 -13.48 1.28
CA ARG A 82 2.95 -12.26 1.06
C ARG A 82 3.12 -11.98 -0.43
N LEU A 83 3.29 -13.02 -1.26
CA LEU A 83 3.35 -12.86 -2.71
C LEU A 83 1.99 -12.45 -3.29
N SER A 84 0.96 -13.22 -3.04
CA SER A 84 -0.40 -12.93 -3.50
C SER A 84 -1.45 -13.71 -2.71
N ARG A 85 -2.70 -13.26 -2.78
CA ARG A 85 -3.87 -14.04 -2.41
C ARG A 85 -4.55 -14.67 -3.63
N ARG A 86 -4.01 -14.45 -4.82
CA ARG A 86 -4.53 -15.01 -6.07
C ARG A 86 -3.72 -16.23 -6.46
N VAL A 87 -4.37 -17.40 -6.51
CA VAL A 87 -3.75 -18.66 -6.95
C VAL A 87 -3.16 -18.52 -8.36
N SER A 88 -3.90 -17.90 -9.28
CA SER A 88 -3.44 -17.72 -10.66
C SER A 88 -2.11 -17.00 -10.78
N PHE A 89 -1.89 -15.97 -9.96
CA PHE A 89 -0.63 -15.22 -9.94
C PHE A 89 0.50 -16.04 -9.32
N ILE A 90 0.25 -16.75 -8.21
CA ILE A 90 1.25 -17.62 -7.60
C ILE A 90 1.61 -18.76 -8.56
N ALA A 91 0.61 -19.36 -9.21
CA ALA A 91 0.83 -20.40 -10.23
C ALA A 91 1.71 -19.91 -11.38
N SER A 92 1.46 -18.69 -11.89
CA SER A 92 2.31 -18.13 -12.95
C SER A 92 3.77 -17.94 -12.54
N LEU A 93 4.02 -17.61 -11.25
CA LEU A 93 5.38 -17.54 -10.73
C LEU A 93 6.04 -18.93 -10.58
N ILE A 94 5.27 -19.95 -10.15
CA ILE A 94 5.76 -21.32 -10.02
C ILE A 94 6.11 -21.92 -11.38
N GLU A 95 5.34 -21.59 -12.42
CA GLU A 95 5.53 -22.10 -13.79
C GLU A 95 6.66 -21.38 -14.55
N ASP A 96 7.06 -20.20 -14.08
CA ASP A 96 8.14 -19.45 -14.72
C ASP A 96 9.49 -20.12 -14.48
N LYS A 97 10.01 -20.78 -15.52
CA LYS A 97 11.29 -21.52 -15.48
C LYS A 97 12.52 -20.60 -15.28
N SER A 98 12.37 -19.31 -15.54
CA SER A 98 13.43 -18.31 -15.36
C SER A 98 13.47 -17.69 -13.96
N LEU A 99 12.55 -18.10 -13.08
CA LEU A 99 12.41 -17.60 -11.73
C LEU A 99 12.40 -18.76 -10.74
N ASP A 100 13.25 -18.66 -9.74
CA ASP A 100 13.19 -19.53 -8.58
C ASP A 100 12.66 -18.75 -7.37
N PHE A 101 11.80 -19.39 -6.56
CA PHE A 101 11.37 -18.79 -5.31
C PHE A 101 11.19 -19.83 -4.21
N LYS A 102 11.40 -19.41 -2.98
CA LYS A 102 11.26 -20.22 -1.79
C LYS A 102 10.41 -19.52 -0.74
N VAL A 103 9.76 -20.33 0.08
CA VAL A 103 8.92 -19.88 1.19
C VAL A 103 9.57 -20.31 2.49
N ALA A 104 9.96 -19.35 3.32
CA ALA A 104 10.73 -19.64 4.54
C ALA A 104 10.00 -20.59 5.50
N GLN A 105 8.69 -20.48 5.63
CA GLN A 105 7.90 -21.40 6.46
C GLN A 105 7.69 -22.79 5.85
N MET A 106 8.10 -22.99 4.59
CA MET A 106 7.96 -24.27 3.87
C MET A 106 9.26 -24.56 3.08
N PRO A 107 10.40 -24.76 3.78
CA PRO A 107 11.71 -24.82 3.15
C PRO A 107 11.87 -25.98 2.17
N SER A 108 11.16 -27.08 2.40
CA SER A 108 11.22 -28.31 1.60
C SER A 108 10.02 -28.49 0.66
N ALA A 109 9.14 -27.46 0.52
CA ALA A 109 7.97 -27.58 -0.33
C ALA A 109 8.37 -27.67 -1.81
N ASP A 110 7.86 -28.68 -2.50
CA ASP A 110 7.95 -28.79 -3.95
C ASP A 110 6.89 -27.95 -4.67
N LYS A 111 6.97 -27.87 -6.00
CA LYS A 111 6.03 -27.09 -6.81
C LYS A 111 4.58 -27.53 -6.62
N PHE A 112 4.32 -28.83 -6.53
CA PHE A 112 2.97 -29.35 -6.33
C PHE A 112 2.39 -28.92 -4.98
N GLN A 113 3.18 -29.02 -3.92
CA GLN A 113 2.79 -28.57 -2.60
C GLN A 113 2.51 -27.06 -2.58
N LEU A 114 3.34 -26.24 -3.25
CA LEU A 114 3.14 -24.79 -3.34
C LEU A 114 1.82 -24.45 -4.07
N HIS A 115 1.43 -25.18 -5.12
CA HIS A 115 0.13 -25.03 -5.79
C HIS A 115 -1.04 -25.33 -4.84
N ILE A 116 -0.95 -26.44 -4.09
CA ILE A 116 -1.99 -26.79 -3.10
C ILE A 116 -2.10 -25.71 -2.03
N TYR A 117 -0.98 -25.26 -1.46
CA TYR A 117 -1.01 -24.20 -0.45
C TYR A 117 -1.53 -22.88 -0.98
N ALA A 118 -1.23 -22.52 -2.24
CA ALA A 118 -1.80 -21.34 -2.87
C ALA A 118 -3.32 -21.45 -2.99
N ALA A 119 -3.85 -22.61 -3.41
CA ALA A 119 -5.29 -22.85 -3.51
C ALA A 119 -5.98 -22.78 -2.13
N LEU A 120 -5.37 -23.37 -1.11
CA LEU A 120 -5.89 -23.31 0.26
C LEU A 120 -5.91 -21.87 0.81
N ALA A 121 -4.87 -21.08 0.54
CA ALA A 121 -4.79 -19.68 0.98
C ALA A 121 -5.88 -18.81 0.33
N GLU A 122 -6.22 -19.03 -0.94
CA GLU A 122 -7.34 -18.35 -1.61
C GLU A 122 -8.68 -18.75 -1.01
N GLN A 123 -8.90 -20.06 -0.81
CA GLN A 123 -10.11 -20.59 -0.19
C GLN A 123 -10.31 -20.04 1.24
N GLU A 124 -9.25 -19.97 2.04
CA GLU A 124 -9.31 -19.38 3.38
C GLU A 124 -9.69 -17.90 3.34
N ALA A 125 -9.13 -17.13 2.40
CA ALA A 125 -9.49 -15.72 2.22
C ALA A 125 -10.98 -15.55 1.85
N ASP A 126 -11.52 -16.43 1.02
CA ASP A 126 -12.94 -16.45 0.64
C ASP A 126 -13.83 -16.80 1.84
N PHE A 127 -13.49 -17.80 2.63
CA PHE A 127 -14.22 -18.15 3.83
C PHE A 127 -14.23 -17.02 4.86
N ILE A 128 -13.10 -16.33 5.07
CA ILE A 128 -13.03 -15.15 5.93
C ILE A 128 -13.96 -14.04 5.39
N SER A 129 -13.96 -13.82 4.08
CA SER A 129 -14.83 -12.83 3.43
C SER A 129 -16.31 -13.16 3.63
N ILE A 130 -16.71 -14.41 3.38
CA ILE A 130 -18.09 -14.88 3.57
C ILE A 130 -18.50 -14.72 5.03
N ARG A 131 -17.69 -15.18 5.97
CA ARG A 131 -17.95 -15.07 7.43
C ARG A 131 -18.11 -13.62 7.86
N THR A 132 -17.23 -12.74 7.39
CA THR A 132 -17.29 -11.31 7.70
C THR A 132 -18.56 -10.66 7.15
N LYS A 133 -18.92 -10.95 5.88
CA LYS A 133 -20.16 -10.46 5.26
C LYS A 133 -21.41 -10.94 6.02
N SER A 134 -21.42 -12.20 6.43
CA SER A 134 -22.52 -12.78 7.22
C SER A 134 -22.65 -12.09 8.59
N ALA A 135 -21.54 -11.95 9.31
CA ALA A 135 -21.54 -11.27 10.62
C ALA A 135 -22.00 -9.80 10.52
N LEU A 136 -21.55 -9.07 9.46
CA LEU A 136 -21.99 -7.70 9.23
C LEU A 136 -23.48 -7.62 8.86
N ARG A 137 -24.01 -8.60 8.09
CA ARG A 137 -25.44 -8.69 7.77
C ARG A 137 -26.27 -8.88 9.04
N GLU A 138 -25.86 -9.79 9.91
CA GLU A 138 -26.52 -10.05 11.20
C GLU A 138 -26.46 -8.82 12.12
N ALA A 139 -25.32 -8.15 12.20
CA ALA A 139 -25.18 -6.92 12.97
C ALA A 139 -26.14 -5.83 12.46
N LYS A 140 -26.25 -5.67 11.13
CA LYS A 140 -27.19 -4.73 10.49
C LYS A 140 -28.64 -5.10 10.78
N ALA A 141 -29.01 -6.38 10.73
CA ALA A 141 -30.34 -6.85 11.04
C ALA A 141 -30.75 -6.56 12.51
N ARG A 142 -29.79 -6.59 13.42
CA ARG A 142 -29.95 -6.20 14.83
C ARG A 142 -29.96 -4.69 15.07
N GLY A 143 -29.95 -3.88 14.01
CA GLY A 143 -29.96 -2.42 14.10
C GLY A 143 -28.60 -1.79 14.47
N ILE A 144 -27.52 -2.58 14.53
CA ILE A 144 -26.19 -2.05 14.82
C ILE A 144 -25.71 -1.23 13.62
N ARG A 145 -25.42 0.06 13.85
CA ARG A 145 -24.87 0.92 12.84
C ARG A 145 -23.43 0.50 12.55
N LEU A 146 -23.19 0.08 11.29
CA LEU A 146 -21.86 -0.29 10.82
C LEU A 146 -21.06 0.95 10.41
N GLY A 147 -19.73 0.87 10.55
CA GLY A 147 -18.80 1.93 10.19
C GLY A 147 -18.28 2.71 11.40
N ALA A 148 -17.57 3.81 11.11
CA ALA A 148 -16.99 4.62 12.16
C ALA A 148 -18.06 5.29 13.06
N PRO A 149 -17.84 5.40 14.38
CA PRO A 149 -18.73 6.12 15.28
C PRO A 149 -18.93 7.57 14.82
N VAL A 150 -20.14 8.12 15.06
CA VAL A 150 -20.50 9.48 14.58
C VAL A 150 -19.54 10.55 15.11
N HIS A 151 -19.10 10.43 16.35
CA HIS A 151 -18.12 11.37 16.94
C HIS A 151 -16.78 11.32 16.20
N HIS A 152 -16.33 10.14 15.79
CA HIS A 152 -15.08 9.98 15.03
C HIS A 152 -15.20 10.58 13.61
N ILE A 153 -16.39 10.42 12.98
CA ILE A 153 -16.67 11.05 11.67
C ILE A 153 -16.61 12.59 11.81
N LYS A 154 -17.21 13.14 12.90
CA LYS A 154 -17.17 14.58 13.16
C LYS A 154 -15.74 15.07 13.42
N GLN A 155 -14.93 14.35 14.18
CA GLN A 155 -13.51 14.67 14.41
C GLN A 155 -12.70 14.66 13.11
N LEU A 156 -12.90 13.65 12.26
CA LEU A 156 -12.26 13.57 10.94
C LEU A 156 -12.71 14.70 10.00
N ALA A 157 -13.99 15.06 10.04
CA ALA A 157 -14.51 16.19 9.25
C ALA A 157 -13.86 17.51 9.71
N LYS A 158 -13.79 17.76 11.02
CA LYS A 158 -13.13 18.91 11.59
C LYS A 158 -11.64 18.95 11.22
N ALA A 159 -10.93 17.85 11.40
CA ALA A 159 -9.51 17.78 11.04
C ALA A 159 -9.26 18.05 9.52
N ARG A 160 -10.20 17.63 8.65
CA ARG A 160 -10.14 17.95 7.21
C ARG A 160 -10.39 19.45 6.95
N GLN A 161 -11.34 20.06 7.66
CA GLN A 161 -11.60 21.49 7.56
C GLN A 161 -10.40 22.31 8.04
N ASP A 162 -9.84 21.97 9.20
CA ASP A 162 -8.66 22.64 9.76
C ASP A 162 -7.46 22.52 8.81
N LYS A 163 -7.27 21.35 8.20
CA LYS A 163 -6.24 21.16 7.19
C LYS A 163 -6.49 22.01 5.93
N ALA A 164 -7.73 22.05 5.45
CA ALA A 164 -8.09 22.85 4.28
C ALA A 164 -7.89 24.35 4.53
N LEU A 165 -8.27 24.84 5.74
CA LEU A 165 -8.05 26.20 6.15
C LEU A 165 -6.55 26.56 6.20
N LYS A 166 -5.74 25.71 6.85
CA LYS A 166 -4.28 25.91 6.90
C LYS A 166 -3.63 25.96 5.51
N GLU A 167 -4.09 25.13 4.59
CA GLU A 167 -3.58 25.12 3.19
C GLU A 167 -4.04 26.39 2.44
N ALA A 168 -5.26 26.86 2.64
CA ALA A 168 -5.75 28.09 2.06
C ALA A 168 -5.03 29.33 2.64
N GLN A 169 -4.76 29.34 3.93
CA GLN A 169 -4.02 30.42 4.62
C GLN A 169 -2.60 30.60 4.08
N LYS A 170 -1.92 29.54 3.67
CA LYS A 170 -0.55 29.63 3.10
C LYS A 170 -0.46 30.49 1.85
N ILE A 171 -1.53 30.55 1.07
CA ILE A 171 -1.58 31.29 -0.20
C ILE A 171 -2.61 32.42 -0.17
N SER A 172 -3.24 32.69 0.97
CA SER A 172 -4.27 33.73 1.12
C SER A 172 -3.75 35.13 0.73
N GLY A 173 -2.48 35.45 1.04
CA GLY A 173 -1.83 36.69 0.65
C GLY A 173 -1.72 36.92 -0.87
N VAL A 174 -1.92 35.88 -1.67
CA VAL A 174 -1.91 35.97 -3.14
C VAL A 174 -3.34 35.88 -3.71
N ILE A 175 -4.12 34.88 -3.26
CA ILE A 175 -5.42 34.62 -3.87
C ILE A 175 -6.51 35.63 -3.48
N VAL A 176 -6.46 36.15 -2.26
CA VAL A 176 -7.46 37.14 -1.79
C VAL A 176 -7.32 38.46 -2.53
N PRO A 177 -6.13 39.12 -2.55
CA PRO A 177 -5.96 40.40 -3.27
C PRO A 177 -6.28 40.27 -4.76
N LEU A 178 -5.88 39.19 -5.44
CA LEU A 178 -6.20 38.99 -6.83
C LEU A 178 -7.71 38.88 -7.04
N ARG A 179 -8.42 38.21 -6.13
CA ARG A 179 -9.86 38.09 -6.20
C ARG A 179 -10.58 39.44 -5.97
N GLU A 180 -10.11 40.24 -5.00
CA GLU A 180 -10.62 41.59 -4.73
C GLU A 180 -10.41 42.55 -5.91
N GLN A 181 -9.32 42.39 -6.65
CA GLN A 181 -9.04 43.10 -7.91
C GLN A 181 -9.89 42.66 -9.08
N GLY A 182 -10.79 41.69 -8.89
CA GLY A 182 -11.70 41.21 -9.93
C GLY A 182 -11.15 40.11 -10.83
N SER A 183 -9.95 39.54 -10.52
CA SER A 183 -9.38 38.43 -11.29
C SER A 183 -10.29 37.23 -11.30
N SER A 184 -10.42 36.59 -12.45
CA SER A 184 -11.14 35.32 -12.60
C SER A 184 -10.37 34.17 -11.91
N LEU A 185 -11.09 33.10 -11.52
CA LEU A 185 -10.46 31.91 -10.93
C LEU A 185 -9.39 31.29 -11.83
N ARG A 186 -9.54 31.41 -13.17
CA ARG A 186 -8.55 30.92 -14.14
C ARG A 186 -7.28 31.76 -14.14
N GLU A 187 -7.40 33.07 -14.09
CA GLU A 187 -6.25 33.99 -13.99
C GLU A 187 -5.50 33.78 -12.68
N ILE A 188 -6.18 33.62 -11.56
CA ILE A 188 -5.57 33.29 -10.27
C ILE A 188 -4.80 31.97 -10.35
N CYS A 189 -5.39 30.92 -10.95
CA CYS A 189 -4.69 29.65 -11.16
C CYS A 189 -3.44 29.81 -12.02
N ASN A 190 -3.54 30.57 -13.13
CA ASN A 190 -2.40 30.82 -14.00
C ASN A 190 -1.26 31.53 -13.26
N THR A 191 -1.60 32.58 -12.49
CA THR A 191 -0.61 33.29 -11.68
C THR A 191 0.09 32.38 -10.69
N LEU A 192 -0.64 31.53 -9.95
CA LEU A 192 -0.05 30.59 -9.00
C LEU A 192 0.85 29.58 -9.70
N ASN A 193 0.39 29.01 -10.81
CA ASN A 193 1.11 27.96 -11.53
C ASN A 193 2.37 28.50 -12.24
N THR A 194 2.31 29.72 -12.83
CA THR A 194 3.47 30.35 -13.47
C THR A 194 4.50 30.84 -12.44
N SER A 195 4.07 31.18 -11.23
CA SER A 195 4.98 31.50 -10.12
C SER A 195 5.63 30.27 -9.49
N GLY A 196 5.41 29.07 -10.01
CA GLY A 196 5.98 27.82 -9.51
C GLY A 196 5.38 27.35 -8.18
N ILE A 197 4.28 27.96 -7.72
CA ILE A 197 3.59 27.55 -6.50
C ILE A 197 2.79 26.28 -6.81
N THR A 198 2.98 25.25 -6.01
CA THR A 198 2.26 23.95 -6.15
C THR A 198 1.35 23.70 -4.96
N THR A 199 0.37 22.82 -5.16
CA THR A 199 -0.48 22.32 -4.07
C THR A 199 0.34 21.49 -3.08
N SER A 200 -0.19 21.19 -1.90
CA SER A 200 0.43 20.28 -0.92
C SER A 200 0.71 18.87 -1.44
N ARG A 201 0.14 18.52 -2.61
CA ARG A 201 0.41 17.26 -3.32
C ARG A 201 1.40 17.40 -4.46
N GLY A 202 2.00 18.58 -4.65
CA GLY A 202 2.91 18.85 -5.76
C GLY A 202 2.25 19.00 -7.13
N THR A 203 0.92 19.17 -7.19
CA THR A 203 0.17 19.35 -8.44
C THR A 203 -0.16 20.82 -8.70
N SER A 204 -0.52 21.17 -9.94
CA SER A 204 -0.97 22.50 -10.33
C SER A 204 -2.34 22.84 -9.73
N PHE A 205 -2.59 24.15 -9.55
CA PHE A 205 -3.89 24.65 -9.11
C PHE A 205 -4.91 24.61 -10.25
N HIS A 206 -6.16 24.26 -9.88
CA HIS A 206 -7.33 24.27 -10.75
C HIS A 206 -8.40 25.24 -10.21
N PRO A 207 -9.25 25.83 -11.07
CA PRO A 207 -10.27 26.81 -10.66
C PRO A 207 -11.18 26.34 -9.52
N SER A 208 -11.61 25.07 -9.54
CA SER A 208 -12.42 24.48 -8.47
C SER A 208 -11.71 24.41 -7.11
N LEU A 209 -10.38 24.22 -7.12
CA LEU A 209 -9.60 24.20 -5.90
C LEU A 209 -9.46 25.62 -5.32
N VAL A 210 -9.14 26.59 -6.16
CA VAL A 210 -9.03 28.00 -5.75
C VAL A 210 -10.38 28.51 -5.25
N SER A 211 -11.49 28.21 -5.92
CA SER A 211 -12.84 28.55 -5.45
C SER A 211 -13.12 28.02 -4.05
N ARG A 212 -12.80 26.72 -3.82
CA ARG A 212 -12.97 26.10 -2.49
C ARG A 212 -12.07 26.74 -1.43
N MET A 213 -10.83 27.12 -1.79
CA MET A 213 -9.92 27.79 -0.85
C MET A 213 -10.44 29.18 -0.45
N LEU A 214 -10.94 29.97 -1.41
CA LEU A 214 -11.58 31.24 -1.15
C LEU A 214 -12.81 31.09 -0.25
N SER A 215 -13.70 30.12 -0.52
CA SER A 215 -14.87 29.85 0.33
C SER A 215 -14.51 29.48 1.76
N VAL A 216 -13.41 28.75 1.97
CA VAL A 216 -12.95 28.41 3.32
C VAL A 216 -12.37 29.61 4.05
N LEU A 217 -11.76 30.57 3.35
CA LEU A 217 -11.23 31.81 3.92
C LEU A 217 -12.34 32.84 4.23
N GLU A 218 -13.42 32.89 3.46
CA GLU A 218 -14.56 33.78 3.71
C GLU A 218 -15.40 33.38 4.92
N VAL A 219 -15.38 32.08 5.31
CA VAL A 219 -16.11 31.53 6.47
C VAL A 219 -15.27 31.55 7.74
N ALA A 220 -13.99 31.87 7.66
CA ALA A 220 -13.06 31.94 8.78
C ALA A 220 -12.84 33.38 9.25
#